data_ad74d13577e1ef5c540dd32b156b97b3
#
_entry.id   ad74d13577e1ef5c540dd32b156b97b3
#
_cell.length_a   1.000
_cell.length_b   1.000
_cell.length_c   1.000
_cell.angle_alpha   90.00
_cell.angle_beta   90.00
_cell.angle_gamma   90.00
#
_symmetry.space_group_name_H-M   'P 1'
#
loop_
_entity.id
_entity.type
_entity.pdbx_description
1 polymer ?
#
loop_
_entity_poly.entity_id
_entity_poly.type
_entity_poly.pdbx_seq_one_letter_code
_entity_poly.pdbx_strand_id
1 'polypeptide(L)'
;MHLVICSDIHDNVWALETALPGMAGADALLFLGDFCAPFTLVQLAEGFAGPIHVVWGNNDGDKWLLTTQANRFDHVVLHGELADFELAGKRVAMNHYPDIARGL
;
A
#
# COMPACT_ATOMS: atom_id res chain seq x y z
N MET A 1 -9.43 15.77 -2.72
CA MET A 1 -8.28 14.92 -2.43
C MET A 1 -8.09 13.90 -3.54
N HIS A 2 -6.86 13.74 -3.98
CA HIS A 2 -6.49 12.81 -5.04
C HIS A 2 -5.80 11.59 -4.43
N LEU A 3 -6.38 10.41 -4.60
CA LEU A 3 -5.85 9.15 -4.08
C LEU A 3 -5.41 8.24 -5.23
N VAL A 4 -4.32 7.52 -5.01
CA VAL A 4 -3.93 6.39 -5.86
C VAL A 4 -4.23 5.10 -5.10
N ILE A 5 -4.86 4.16 -5.79
CA ILE A 5 -5.18 2.84 -5.23
C ILE A 5 -4.50 1.80 -6.10
N CYS A 6 -3.71 0.94 -5.48
CA CYS A 6 -3.06 -0.16 -6.20
C CYS A 6 -2.99 -1.43 -5.35
N SER A 7 -2.78 -2.55 -6.03
CA SER A 7 -2.63 -3.87 -5.40
C SER A 7 -1.98 -4.83 -6.38
N ASP A 8 -1.64 -6.02 -5.90
CA ASP A 8 -1.24 -7.15 -6.75
C ASP A 8 -0.07 -6.85 -7.67
N ILE A 9 0.95 -6.16 -7.15
CA ILE A 9 2.15 -5.85 -7.92
C ILE A 9 2.95 -7.12 -8.22
N HIS A 10 2.95 -8.10 -7.31
CA HIS A 10 3.60 -9.40 -7.48
C HIS A 10 5.05 -9.28 -7.97
N ASP A 11 5.83 -8.39 -7.32
CA ASP A 11 7.25 -8.15 -7.62
C ASP A 11 7.53 -7.66 -9.05
N ASN A 12 6.54 -7.06 -9.70
CA ASN A 12 6.73 -6.47 -11.02
C ASN A 12 7.40 -5.10 -10.89
N VAL A 13 8.71 -5.13 -10.68
CA VAL A 13 9.53 -3.95 -10.43
C VAL A 13 9.46 -2.95 -11.58
N TRP A 14 9.45 -3.45 -12.81
CA TRP A 14 9.43 -2.60 -14.01
C TRP A 14 8.10 -1.86 -14.16
N ALA A 15 6.98 -2.54 -13.93
CA ALA A 15 5.67 -1.92 -13.99
C ALA A 15 5.52 -0.84 -12.92
N LEU A 16 6.02 -1.10 -11.71
CA LEU A 16 5.98 -0.14 -10.62
C LEU A 16 6.86 1.08 -10.94
N GLU A 17 8.07 0.88 -11.46
CA GLU A 17 8.96 1.96 -11.85
C GLU A 17 8.31 2.87 -12.89
N THR A 18 7.59 2.28 -13.85
CA THR A 18 6.88 3.03 -14.88
C THR A 18 5.68 3.81 -14.32
N ALA A 19 4.97 3.23 -13.34
CA ALA A 19 3.76 3.83 -12.78
C ALA A 19 4.04 4.95 -11.77
N LEU A 20 5.12 4.86 -11.00
CA LEU A 20 5.43 5.79 -9.91
C LEU A 20 5.43 7.27 -10.31
N PRO A 21 6.02 7.69 -11.44
CA PRO A 21 5.98 9.10 -11.83
C PRO A 21 4.57 9.64 -12.00
N GLY A 22 3.64 8.82 -12.48
CA GLY A 22 2.23 9.22 -12.64
C GLY A 22 1.48 9.37 -11.32
N MET A 23 2.02 8.82 -10.23
CA MET A 23 1.41 8.92 -8.90
C MET A 23 1.87 10.15 -8.12
N ALA A 24 2.92 10.83 -8.58
CA ALA A 24 3.64 11.83 -7.80
C ALA A 24 2.77 13.01 -7.31
N GLY A 25 1.70 13.34 -8.01
CA GLY A 25 0.80 14.43 -7.63
C GLY A 25 -0.33 14.02 -6.68
N ALA A 26 -0.42 12.75 -6.31
CA ALA A 26 -1.49 12.27 -5.43
C ALA A 26 -1.23 12.65 -3.97
N ASP A 27 -2.31 12.81 -3.21
CA ASP A 27 -2.24 13.18 -1.79
C ASP A 27 -1.93 11.99 -0.89
N ALA A 28 -2.35 10.79 -1.28
CA ALA A 28 -2.08 9.56 -0.55
C ALA A 28 -2.16 8.35 -1.47
N LEU A 29 -1.50 7.26 -1.08
CA LEU A 29 -1.53 5.99 -1.78
C LEU A 29 -2.11 4.91 -0.86
N LEU A 30 -3.09 4.19 -1.37
CA LEU A 30 -3.71 3.07 -0.67
C LEU A 30 -3.26 1.78 -1.36
N PHE A 31 -2.50 0.95 -0.66
CA PHE A 31 -2.00 -0.31 -1.19
C PHE A 31 -2.75 -1.48 -0.57
N LEU A 32 -3.41 -2.26 -1.40
CA LEU A 32 -4.34 -3.30 -0.98
C LEU A 32 -3.73 -4.71 -0.96
N GLY A 33 -2.41 -4.82 -0.84
CA GLY A 33 -1.74 -6.09 -0.62
C GLY A 33 -1.10 -6.71 -1.85
N ASP A 34 -0.44 -7.83 -1.62
CA ASP A 34 0.30 -8.60 -2.62
C ASP A 34 1.55 -7.90 -3.16
N PHE A 35 2.41 -7.47 -2.22
CA PHE A 35 3.78 -7.06 -2.55
C PHE A 35 4.63 -8.22 -3.02
N CYS A 36 4.42 -9.38 -2.44
CA CYS A 36 5.27 -10.58 -2.49
C CYS A 36 6.58 -10.41 -1.73
N ALA A 37 7.47 -9.52 -2.12
CA ALA A 37 8.76 -9.34 -1.49
C ALA A 37 8.96 -7.95 -0.88
N PRO A 38 9.82 -7.85 0.17
CA PRO A 38 10.08 -6.58 0.84
C PRO A 38 10.67 -5.48 -0.05
N PHE A 39 11.45 -5.84 -1.07
CA PHE A 39 12.04 -4.83 -1.96
C PHE A 39 10.99 -4.05 -2.74
N THR A 40 9.84 -4.65 -3.02
CA THR A 40 8.74 -3.96 -3.71
C THR A 40 8.14 -2.87 -2.82
N LEU A 41 8.00 -3.15 -1.53
CA LEU A 41 7.55 -2.14 -0.56
C LEU A 41 8.55 -0.99 -0.49
N VAL A 42 9.85 -1.30 -0.44
CA VAL A 42 10.91 -0.28 -0.40
C VAL A 42 10.86 0.60 -1.65
N GLN A 43 10.72 -0.02 -2.82
CA GLN A 43 10.61 0.72 -4.08
C GLN A 43 9.42 1.69 -4.06
N LEU A 44 8.27 1.22 -3.59
CA LEU A 44 7.07 2.04 -3.48
C LEU A 44 7.28 3.21 -2.50
N ALA A 45 7.86 2.93 -1.34
CA ALA A 45 8.09 3.94 -0.31
C ALA A 45 9.09 5.02 -0.74
N GLU A 46 10.13 4.62 -1.47
CA GLU A 46 11.12 5.56 -1.98
C GLU A 46 10.57 6.39 -3.16
N GLY A 47 9.67 5.81 -3.94
CA GLY A 47 9.13 6.45 -5.14
C GLY A 47 7.90 7.32 -4.92
N PHE A 48 7.24 7.18 -3.76
CA PHE A 48 6.05 7.97 -3.44
C PHE A 48 6.26 8.69 -2.10
N ALA A 49 6.25 10.01 -2.14
CA ALA A 49 6.61 10.84 -0.98
C ALA A 49 5.46 11.05 0.02
N GLY A 50 4.21 10.91 -0.40
CA GLY A 50 3.05 11.11 0.47
C GLY A 50 2.75 9.90 1.34
N PRO A 51 1.69 9.97 2.16
CA PRO A 51 1.30 8.85 3.03
C PRO A 51 0.92 7.62 2.22
N ILE A 52 1.41 6.46 2.66
CA ILE A 52 1.09 5.15 2.08
C ILE A 52 0.42 4.31 3.15
N HIS A 53 -0.83 3.92 2.93
CA HIS A 53 -1.58 3.03 3.81
C HIS A 53 -1.67 1.65 3.19
N VAL A 54 -1.26 0.62 3.94
CA VAL A 54 -1.09 -0.73 3.44
C VAL A 54 -1.96 -1.71 4.22
N VAL A 55 -2.66 -2.60 3.51
CA VAL A 55 -3.21 -3.83 4.09
C VAL A 55 -2.57 -5.03 3.42
N TRP A 56 -2.53 -6.16 4.14
CA TRP A 56 -1.96 -7.40 3.61
C TRP A 56 -2.91 -8.09 2.64
N GLY A 57 -2.35 -8.71 1.61
CA GLY A 57 -3.04 -9.63 0.72
C GLY A 57 -2.66 -11.08 1.00
N ASN A 58 -2.91 -11.96 0.04
CA ASN A 58 -2.58 -13.37 0.18
C ASN A 58 -1.15 -13.72 -0.24
N ASN A 59 -0.43 -12.79 -0.90
CA ASN A 59 0.94 -12.98 -1.37
C ASN A 59 1.92 -11.96 -0.78
N ASP A 60 1.78 -11.66 0.52
CA ASP A 60 2.74 -10.86 1.26
C ASP A 60 3.58 -11.80 2.11
N GLY A 61 4.56 -12.45 1.47
CA GLY A 61 5.25 -13.62 2.00
C GLY A 61 5.93 -13.43 3.34
N ASP A 62 6.94 -12.56 3.42
CA ASP A 62 7.68 -12.33 4.66
C ASP A 62 7.19 -11.04 5.34
N LYS A 63 6.12 -11.17 6.10
CA LYS A 63 5.49 -10.03 6.78
C LYS A 63 6.40 -9.40 7.83
N TRP A 64 7.26 -10.19 8.48
CA TRP A 64 8.22 -9.66 9.44
C TRP A 64 9.22 -8.73 8.76
N LEU A 65 9.78 -9.17 7.64
CA LEU A 65 10.75 -8.36 6.89
C LEU A 65 10.07 -7.17 6.21
N LEU A 66 8.87 -7.34 5.68
CA LEU A 66 8.06 -6.23 5.15
C LEU A 66 7.81 -5.17 6.23
N THR A 67 7.45 -5.58 7.43
CA THR A 67 7.24 -4.68 8.56
C THR A 67 8.52 -3.96 8.96
N THR A 68 9.65 -4.69 9.00
CA THR A 68 10.96 -4.12 9.33
C THR A 68 11.36 -3.05 8.30
N GLN A 69 11.15 -3.32 7.02
CA GLN A 69 11.44 -2.35 5.97
C GLN A 69 10.51 -1.14 6.02
N ALA A 70 9.22 -1.38 6.26
CA ALA A 70 8.24 -0.29 6.36
C ALA A 70 8.55 0.67 7.51
N ASN A 71 9.06 0.15 8.62
CA ASN A 71 9.41 0.97 9.79
C ASN A 71 10.56 1.95 9.54
N ARG A 72 11.29 1.80 8.44
CA ARG A 72 12.31 2.75 8.02
C ARG A 72 11.72 4.02 7.40
N PHE A 73 10.43 4.01 7.09
CA PHE A 73 9.75 5.10 6.39
C PHE A 73 8.61 5.64 7.25
N ASP A 74 8.70 6.90 7.65
CA ASP A 74 7.68 7.52 8.51
C ASP A 74 6.33 7.67 7.81
N HIS A 75 6.30 7.67 6.49
CA HIS A 75 5.08 7.87 5.71
C HIS A 75 4.35 6.57 5.33
N VAL A 76 4.88 5.40 5.71
CA VAL A 76 4.26 4.10 5.46
C VAL A 76 3.56 3.60 6.72
N VAL A 77 2.27 3.32 6.62
CA VAL A 77 1.46 2.82 7.73
C VAL A 77 0.91 1.43 7.37
N LEU A 78 1.30 0.44 8.15
CA LEU A 78 0.82 -0.94 8.00
C LEU A 78 -0.38 -1.15 8.91
N HIS A 79 -1.53 -1.51 8.32
CA HIS A 79 -2.78 -1.70 9.06
C HIS A 79 -3.10 -3.17 9.38
N GLY A 80 -2.31 -4.12 8.87
CA GLY A 80 -2.65 -5.54 8.97
C GLY A 80 -3.55 -5.96 7.82
N GLU A 81 -4.50 -6.84 8.07
CA GLU A 81 -5.38 -7.36 7.01
C GLU A 81 -6.58 -6.46 6.74
N LEU A 82 -6.97 -5.66 7.71
CA LEU A 82 -8.11 -4.74 7.62
C LEU A 82 -7.69 -3.37 8.09
N ALA A 83 -7.96 -2.34 7.30
CA ALA A 83 -7.75 -0.95 7.69
C ALA A 83 -9.09 -0.25 7.89
N ASP A 84 -9.14 0.60 8.90
CA ASP A 84 -10.28 1.45 9.18
C ASP A 84 -9.72 2.74 9.80
N PHE A 85 -9.71 3.81 9.02
CA PHE A 85 -9.07 5.07 9.43
C PHE A 85 -9.78 6.25 8.78
N GLU A 86 -9.44 7.45 9.25
CA GLU A 86 -9.98 8.69 8.70
C GLU A 86 -8.94 9.35 7.77
N LEU A 87 -9.39 9.81 6.62
CA LEU A 87 -8.55 10.49 5.64
C LEU A 87 -9.33 11.67 5.06
N ALA A 88 -8.80 12.88 5.24
CA ALA A 88 -9.44 14.12 4.76
C ALA A 88 -10.91 14.28 5.23
N GLY A 89 -11.18 13.91 6.48
CA GLY A 89 -12.53 14.01 7.06
C GLY A 89 -13.48 12.90 6.65
N LYS A 90 -13.00 11.90 5.90
CA LYS A 90 -13.81 10.76 5.48
C LYS A 90 -13.28 9.47 6.07
N ARG A 91 -14.20 8.59 6.45
CA ARG A 91 -13.83 7.26 6.94
C ARG A 91 -13.49 6.35 5.76
N VAL A 92 -12.33 5.69 5.85
CA VAL A 92 -11.84 4.76 4.83
C VAL A 92 -11.67 3.38 5.44
N ALA A 93 -12.21 2.37 4.77
CA ALA A 93 -12.01 0.98 5.13
C ALA A 93 -11.38 0.24 3.95
N MET A 94 -10.39 -0.58 4.22
CA MET A 94 -9.62 -1.29 3.18
C MET A 94 -9.49 -2.76 3.50
N ASN A 95 -9.65 -3.60 2.48
CA ASN A 95 -9.36 -5.03 2.58
C ASN A 95 -8.98 -5.54 1.19
N HIS A 96 -8.00 -6.48 1.13
CA HIS A 96 -7.55 -7.06 -0.12
C HIS A 96 -8.66 -7.88 -0.83
N TYR A 97 -9.54 -8.50 -0.06
CA TYR A 97 -10.57 -9.39 -0.58
C TYR A 97 -11.87 -8.63 -0.85
N PRO A 98 -12.35 -8.60 -2.12
CA PRO A 98 -13.55 -7.82 -2.47
C PRO A 98 -14.80 -8.19 -1.69
N ASP A 99 -14.99 -9.49 -1.40
CA ASP A 99 -16.18 -9.95 -0.68
C ASP A 99 -16.21 -9.45 0.76
N ILE A 100 -15.04 -9.34 1.40
CA ILE A 100 -14.93 -8.76 2.73
C ILE A 100 -15.14 -7.24 2.66
N ALA A 101 -14.53 -6.60 1.68
CA ALA A 101 -14.63 -5.15 1.51
C ALA A 101 -16.07 -4.67 1.32
N ARG A 102 -16.90 -5.44 0.61
CA ARG A 102 -18.32 -5.11 0.42
C ARG A 102 -19.12 -5.07 1.74
N GLY A 103 -18.67 -5.81 2.75
CA GLY A 103 -19.33 -5.85 4.05
C GLY A 103 -18.93 -4.72 5.01
N LEU A 104 -18.01 -3.89 4.60
CA LEU A 104 -17.49 -2.82 5.45
C LEU A 104 -18.30 -1.48 5.34
#